data_91a3bc848c531ee77e4db5e9794ba5ad
#
_entry.id   91a3bc848c531ee77e4db5e9794ba5ad
#
_cell.length_a   1.000
_cell.length_b   1.000
_cell.length_c   1.000
_cell.angle_alpha   90.00
_cell.angle_beta   90.00
_cell.angle_gamma   90.00
#
_symmetry.space_group_name_H-M   'P 1'
#
loop_
_entity.id
_entity.type
_entity.pdbx_description
1 polymer ?
#
loop_
_entity_poly.entity_id
_entity_poly.type
_entity_poly.pdbx_seq_one_letter_code
_entity_poly.pdbx_strand_id
1 'polypeptide(L)'
;MAAEDWSSEFALLQQGGARLTPGLTEKELECVERIHGFRFPPDLRSLLGSALPVAQGFPDWRAPESSELVSQLAWPFDGIAFDIEHNDFWWNGWGPRPAELPEAIGVAKVAVETAPRLIPIFGHRYLPAEP
;
A
#
# COMPACT_ATOMS: atom_id res chain seq x y z
N MET A 1 -19.09 -18.57 -6.95
CA MET A 1 -17.66 -18.43 -7.28
C MET A 1 -16.85 -19.12 -6.20
N ALA A 2 -15.97 -20.02 -6.57
CA ALA A 2 -15.15 -20.71 -5.60
C ALA A 2 -14.14 -19.73 -4.96
N ALA A 3 -13.96 -19.87 -3.65
CA ALA A 3 -12.91 -19.11 -2.98
C ALA A 3 -11.54 -19.58 -3.46
N GLU A 4 -10.61 -18.65 -3.61
CA GLU A 4 -9.24 -18.99 -3.94
C GLU A 4 -8.58 -19.74 -2.77
N ASP A 5 -7.74 -20.71 -3.10
CA ASP A 5 -7.04 -21.50 -2.10
C ASP A 5 -5.64 -20.92 -1.90
N TRP A 6 -5.43 -20.27 -0.76
CA TRP A 6 -4.16 -19.66 -0.38
C TRP A 6 -3.32 -20.54 0.55
N SER A 7 -3.67 -21.82 0.68
CA SER A 7 -3.02 -22.72 1.65
C SER A 7 -1.51 -22.81 1.48
N SER A 8 -1.03 -22.90 0.22
CA SER A 8 0.40 -23.00 -0.06
C SER A 8 1.15 -21.73 0.33
N GLU A 9 0.55 -20.58 0.02
CA GLU A 9 1.12 -19.27 0.31
C GLU A 9 1.18 -19.03 1.82
N PHE A 10 0.12 -19.38 2.54
CA PHE A 10 0.08 -19.25 4.00
C PHE A 10 1.09 -20.19 4.67
N ALA A 11 1.28 -21.40 4.14
CA ALA A 11 2.29 -22.31 4.67
C ALA A 11 3.70 -21.71 4.54
N LEU A 12 4.00 -21.08 3.42
CA LEU A 12 5.29 -20.40 3.21
C LEU A 12 5.47 -19.23 4.18
N LEU A 13 4.42 -18.44 4.40
CA LEU A 13 4.48 -17.32 5.35
C LEU A 13 4.72 -17.82 6.77
N GLN A 14 4.08 -18.91 7.17
CA GLN A 14 4.29 -19.50 8.49
C GLN A 14 5.72 -20.04 8.66
N GLN A 15 6.28 -20.66 7.62
CA GLN A 15 7.66 -21.10 7.62
C GLN A 15 8.63 -19.92 7.79
N GLY A 16 8.29 -18.76 7.25
CA GLY A 16 9.06 -17.53 7.39
C GLY A 16 8.85 -16.81 8.72
N GLY A 17 8.03 -17.35 9.62
CA GLY A 17 7.83 -16.80 10.95
C GLY A 17 6.56 -15.95 11.13
N ALA A 18 5.73 -15.83 10.11
CA ALA A 18 4.48 -15.11 10.24
C ALA A 18 3.45 -15.93 11.01
N ARG A 19 2.68 -15.25 11.85
CA ARG A 19 1.52 -15.85 12.51
C ARG A 19 0.27 -15.52 11.68
N LEU A 20 -0.57 -16.51 11.44
CA LEU A 20 -1.83 -16.28 10.76
C LEU A 20 -2.94 -16.07 11.77
N THR A 21 -3.70 -15.01 11.57
CA THR A 21 -4.90 -14.69 12.36
C THR A 21 -6.13 -14.83 11.47
N PRO A 22 -7.35 -14.83 12.02
CA PRO A 22 -8.55 -14.88 11.18
C PRO A 22 -8.55 -13.80 10.13
N GLY A 23 -9.06 -14.11 8.94
CA GLY A 23 -9.14 -13.16 7.85
C GLY A 23 -9.97 -11.93 8.19
N LEU A 24 -9.73 -10.85 7.46
CA LEU A 24 -10.52 -9.64 7.62
C LEU A 24 -11.97 -9.92 7.20
N THR A 25 -12.92 -9.42 7.99
CA THR A 25 -14.32 -9.48 7.62
C THR A 25 -14.61 -8.51 6.48
N GLU A 26 -15.73 -8.69 5.82
CA GLU A 26 -16.17 -7.78 4.77
C GLU A 26 -16.26 -6.34 5.28
N LYS A 27 -16.75 -6.16 6.50
CA LYS A 27 -16.84 -4.84 7.14
C LYS A 27 -15.47 -4.24 7.39
N GLU A 28 -14.51 -5.06 7.82
CA GLU A 28 -13.13 -4.58 8.05
C GLU A 28 -12.48 -4.16 6.74
N LEU A 29 -12.64 -4.95 5.67
CA LEU A 29 -12.14 -4.60 4.35
C LEU A 29 -12.74 -3.29 3.84
N GLU A 30 -14.05 -3.14 3.94
CA GLU A 30 -14.75 -1.93 3.52
C GLU A 30 -14.35 -0.71 4.34
N CYS A 31 -14.11 -0.90 5.63
CA CYS A 31 -13.66 0.17 6.51
C CYS A 31 -12.31 0.74 6.07
N VAL A 32 -11.36 -0.13 5.78
CA VAL A 32 -10.03 0.29 5.28
C VAL A 32 -10.18 1.03 3.95
N GLU A 33 -10.95 0.47 3.03
CA GLU A 33 -11.17 1.07 1.72
C GLU A 33 -11.79 2.46 1.82
N ARG A 34 -12.74 2.63 2.72
CA ARG A 34 -13.40 3.91 2.95
C ARG A 34 -12.46 4.94 3.58
N ILE A 35 -11.72 4.53 4.62
CA ILE A 35 -10.82 5.44 5.34
C ILE A 35 -9.71 5.95 4.43
N HIS A 36 -9.13 5.07 3.62
CA HIS A 36 -7.96 5.42 2.82
C HIS A 36 -8.28 5.75 1.36
N GLY A 37 -9.54 5.59 0.93
CA GLY A 37 -9.96 6.02 -0.40
C GLY A 37 -9.44 5.16 -1.55
N PHE A 38 -9.30 3.84 -1.35
CA PHE A 38 -8.91 2.93 -2.40
C PHE A 38 -9.75 1.65 -2.34
N ARG A 39 -9.55 0.75 -3.30
CA ARG A 39 -10.10 -0.59 -3.29
C ARG A 39 -8.96 -1.59 -3.35
N PHE A 40 -9.02 -2.61 -2.51
CA PHE A 40 -8.07 -3.72 -2.61
C PHE A 40 -8.23 -4.41 -3.96
N PRO A 41 -7.10 -4.77 -4.63
CA PRO A 41 -7.20 -5.66 -5.78
C PRO A 41 -7.92 -6.96 -5.39
N PRO A 42 -8.71 -7.56 -6.29
CA PRO A 42 -9.50 -8.74 -5.95
C PRO A 42 -8.69 -9.88 -5.33
N ASP A 43 -7.50 -10.15 -5.86
CA ASP A 43 -6.65 -11.22 -5.34
C ASP A 43 -6.19 -10.94 -3.91
N LEU A 44 -5.76 -9.71 -3.65
CA LEU A 44 -5.34 -9.31 -2.31
C LEU A 44 -6.51 -9.33 -1.33
N ARG A 45 -7.67 -8.89 -1.77
CA ARG A 45 -8.89 -8.91 -0.96
C ARG A 45 -9.24 -10.34 -0.56
N SER A 46 -9.16 -11.27 -1.48
CA SER A 46 -9.39 -12.69 -1.25
C SER A 46 -8.40 -13.25 -0.22
N LEU A 47 -7.12 -12.94 -0.38
CA LEU A 47 -6.08 -13.40 0.53
C LEU A 47 -6.29 -12.87 1.94
N LEU A 48 -6.49 -11.57 2.08
CA LEU A 48 -6.69 -10.92 3.39
C LEU A 48 -7.98 -11.36 4.07
N GLY A 49 -9.01 -11.71 3.29
CA GLY A 49 -10.26 -12.26 3.80
C GLY A 49 -10.13 -13.71 4.25
N SER A 50 -9.13 -14.44 3.76
CA SER A 50 -8.89 -15.84 4.14
C SER A 50 -8.11 -15.96 5.43
N ALA A 51 -7.04 -15.18 5.59
CA ALA A 51 -6.28 -15.07 6.82
C ALA A 51 -5.45 -13.79 6.78
N LEU A 52 -5.17 -13.23 7.94
CA LEU A 52 -4.32 -12.04 8.05
C LEU A 52 -2.96 -12.44 8.62
N PRO A 53 -1.87 -12.31 7.84
CA PRO A 53 -0.54 -12.58 8.37
C PRO A 53 -0.10 -11.46 9.33
N VAL A 54 0.51 -11.86 10.43
CA VAL A 54 1.03 -10.95 11.45
C VAL A 54 2.50 -11.23 11.66
N ALA A 55 3.33 -10.26 11.32
CA ALA A 55 4.76 -10.24 11.60
C ALA A 55 5.26 -8.84 11.29
N GLN A 56 6.48 -8.54 11.72
CA GLN A 56 7.10 -7.26 11.38
C GLN A 56 7.16 -7.11 9.85
N GLY A 57 6.73 -5.99 9.34
CA GLY A 57 6.68 -5.69 7.92
C GLY A 57 5.31 -5.85 7.29
N PHE A 58 4.41 -6.63 7.88
CA PHE A 58 3.04 -6.72 7.37
C PHE A 58 2.19 -5.56 7.88
N PRO A 59 1.36 -4.97 6.99
CA PRO A 59 0.43 -3.94 7.44
C PRO A 59 -0.60 -4.52 8.41
N ASP A 60 -0.93 -3.77 9.44
CA ASP A 60 -2.03 -4.14 10.34
C ASP A 60 -3.32 -3.49 9.84
N TRP A 61 -4.03 -4.21 8.98
CA TRP A 61 -5.26 -3.70 8.40
C TRP A 61 -6.42 -3.63 9.40
N ARG A 62 -6.28 -4.24 10.59
CA ARG A 62 -7.27 -4.11 11.66
C ARG A 62 -7.12 -2.80 12.44
N ALA A 63 -6.01 -2.11 12.25
CA ALA A 63 -5.78 -0.78 12.84
C ALA A 63 -5.55 0.23 11.71
N PRO A 64 -6.58 0.53 10.89
CA PRO A 64 -6.39 1.33 9.67
C PRO A 64 -5.96 2.77 9.93
N GLU A 65 -6.15 3.27 11.14
CA GLU A 65 -5.74 4.62 11.52
C GLU A 65 -4.43 4.65 12.30
N SER A 66 -3.74 3.51 12.47
CA SER A 66 -2.46 3.47 13.18
C SER A 66 -1.40 4.29 12.45
N SER A 67 -0.48 4.86 13.21
CA SER A 67 0.61 5.66 12.63
C SER A 67 1.51 4.82 11.73
N GLU A 68 1.72 3.55 12.07
CA GLU A 68 2.52 2.63 11.27
C GLU A 68 1.91 2.41 9.89
N LEU A 69 0.60 2.15 9.83
CA LEU A 69 -0.07 1.92 8.56
C LEU A 69 -0.16 3.19 7.73
N VAL A 70 -0.46 4.32 8.36
CA VAL A 70 -0.49 5.62 7.68
C VAL A 70 0.88 5.90 7.09
N SER A 71 1.96 5.63 7.81
CA SER A 71 3.33 5.81 7.30
C SER A 71 3.64 4.88 6.13
N GLN A 72 3.20 3.61 6.20
CA GLN A 72 3.39 2.68 5.09
C GLN A 72 2.68 3.15 3.82
N LEU A 73 1.47 3.67 3.95
CA LEU A 73 0.70 4.18 2.81
C LEU A 73 1.31 5.45 2.23
N ALA A 74 1.92 6.29 3.06
CA ALA A 74 2.56 7.53 2.62
C ALA A 74 3.96 7.30 2.05
N TRP A 75 4.60 6.19 2.35
CA TRP A 75 6.02 5.95 2.06
C TRP A 75 6.40 6.09 0.58
N PRO A 76 5.61 5.59 -0.39
CA PRO A 76 5.98 5.76 -1.80
C PRO A 76 6.08 7.21 -2.22
N PHE A 77 5.16 8.07 -1.82
CA PHE A 77 5.24 9.49 -2.12
C PHE A 77 6.37 10.16 -1.34
N ASP A 78 6.55 9.80 -0.08
CA ASP A 78 7.63 10.36 0.74
C ASP A 78 8.99 10.08 0.11
N GLY A 79 9.18 8.89 -0.46
CA GLY A 79 10.39 8.54 -1.20
C GLY A 79 10.59 9.39 -2.45
N ILE A 80 9.52 9.63 -3.21
CA ILE A 80 9.57 10.50 -4.39
C ILE A 80 9.92 11.92 -3.98
N ALA A 81 9.29 12.45 -2.94
CA ALA A 81 9.58 13.80 -2.45
C ALA A 81 11.02 13.93 -1.99
N PHE A 82 11.54 12.93 -1.29
CA PHE A 82 12.94 12.89 -0.87
C PHE A 82 13.88 12.95 -2.08
N ASP A 83 13.59 12.16 -3.11
CA ASP A 83 14.43 12.13 -4.31
C ASP A 83 14.39 13.44 -5.09
N ILE A 84 13.24 14.11 -5.14
CA ILE A 84 13.13 15.44 -5.75
C ILE A 84 14.02 16.44 -5.00
N GLU A 85 13.98 16.40 -3.67
CA GLU A 85 14.75 17.34 -2.84
C GLU A 85 16.25 17.06 -2.85
N HIS A 86 16.66 15.79 -2.75
CA HIS A 86 18.05 15.44 -2.46
C HIS A 86 18.79 14.78 -3.62
N ASN A 87 18.10 14.17 -4.57
CA ASN A 87 18.70 13.36 -5.64
C ASN A 87 18.42 13.89 -7.04
N ASP A 88 17.96 15.12 -7.13
CA ASP A 88 17.68 15.79 -8.41
C ASP A 88 16.75 14.99 -9.33
N PHE A 89 15.84 14.23 -8.73
CA PHE A 89 14.88 13.43 -9.46
C PHE A 89 13.74 14.29 -10.01
N TRP A 90 13.43 14.10 -11.29
CA TRP A 90 12.24 14.69 -11.92
C TRP A 90 11.82 13.84 -13.11
N TRP A 91 10.53 13.49 -13.15
CA TRP A 91 9.98 12.76 -14.29
C TRP A 91 9.46 13.75 -15.33
N ASN A 92 9.95 13.61 -16.58
CA ASN A 92 9.63 14.53 -17.66
C ASN A 92 8.11 14.57 -17.96
N GLY A 93 7.39 13.49 -17.71
CA GLY A 93 5.96 13.43 -17.93
C GLY A 93 5.14 14.40 -17.06
N TRP A 94 5.74 14.96 -16.01
CA TRP A 94 5.08 15.96 -15.17
C TRP A 94 5.18 17.38 -15.75
N GLY A 95 5.86 17.56 -16.88
CA GLY A 95 6.13 18.85 -17.46
C GLY A 95 7.39 19.50 -16.88
N PRO A 96 7.62 20.79 -17.16
CA PRO A 96 8.81 21.47 -16.65
C PRO A 96 8.84 21.49 -15.14
N ARG A 97 10.01 21.22 -14.55
CA ARG A 97 10.18 21.28 -13.10
C ARG A 97 10.07 22.73 -12.62
N PRO A 98 9.18 23.05 -11.66
CA PRO A 98 9.18 24.35 -11.02
C PRO A 98 10.50 24.64 -10.33
N ALA A 99 10.91 25.92 -10.30
CA ALA A 99 12.17 26.35 -9.71
C ALA A 99 12.16 26.19 -8.18
N GLU A 100 11.01 26.42 -7.56
CA GLU A 100 10.88 26.31 -6.10
C GLU A 100 10.53 24.91 -5.68
N LEU A 101 11.22 24.39 -4.66
CA LEU A 101 11.03 23.03 -4.17
C LEU A 101 9.57 22.73 -3.74
N PRO A 102 8.90 23.60 -2.96
CA PRO A 102 7.52 23.31 -2.58
C PRO A 102 6.58 23.16 -3.78
N GLU A 103 6.78 23.95 -4.82
CA GLU A 103 5.98 23.87 -6.04
C GLU A 103 6.27 22.58 -6.81
N ALA A 104 7.53 22.16 -6.89
CA ALA A 104 7.91 20.91 -7.53
C ALA A 104 7.29 19.72 -6.82
N ILE A 105 7.37 19.68 -5.50
CA ILE A 105 6.75 18.62 -4.70
C ILE A 105 5.22 18.62 -4.88
N GLY A 106 4.60 19.80 -4.96
CA GLY A 106 3.16 19.92 -5.22
C GLY A 106 2.73 19.34 -6.55
N VAL A 107 3.50 19.55 -7.61
CA VAL A 107 3.22 18.96 -8.92
C VAL A 107 3.30 17.43 -8.85
N ALA A 108 4.35 16.91 -8.22
CA ALA A 108 4.51 15.46 -8.06
C ALA A 108 3.37 14.87 -7.23
N LYS A 109 2.94 15.54 -6.18
CA LYS A 109 1.84 15.09 -5.32
C LYS A 109 0.55 14.93 -6.10
N VAL A 110 0.18 15.91 -6.91
CA VAL A 110 -1.02 15.86 -7.74
C VAL A 110 -0.92 14.70 -8.73
N ALA A 111 0.24 14.51 -9.36
CA ALA A 111 0.45 13.43 -10.30
C ALA A 111 0.30 12.06 -9.64
N VAL A 112 0.88 11.89 -8.45
CA VAL A 112 0.78 10.63 -7.71
C VAL A 112 -0.66 10.36 -7.27
N GLU A 113 -1.40 11.39 -6.85
CA GLU A 113 -2.80 11.25 -6.44
C GLU A 113 -3.72 10.81 -7.59
N THR A 114 -3.37 11.12 -8.83
CA THR A 114 -4.14 10.69 -10.00
C THR A 114 -3.74 9.31 -10.51
N ALA A 115 -2.65 8.74 -10.02
CA ALA A 115 -2.23 7.40 -10.36
C ALA A 115 -2.91 6.37 -9.45
N PRO A 116 -2.97 5.08 -9.85
CA PRO A 116 -3.47 4.03 -8.96
C PRO A 116 -2.69 4.02 -7.64
N ARG A 117 -3.42 3.86 -6.53
CA ARG A 117 -2.80 3.81 -5.20
C ARG A 117 -1.89 2.60 -5.10
N LEU A 118 -0.76 2.75 -4.44
CA LEU A 118 0.11 1.65 -4.08
C LEU A 118 -0.28 1.14 -2.70
N ILE A 119 -0.58 -0.15 -2.62
CA ILE A 119 -1.04 -0.79 -1.39
C ILE A 119 0.10 -1.63 -0.83
N PRO A 120 0.50 -1.41 0.43
CA PRO A 120 1.60 -2.17 1.02
C PRO A 120 1.22 -3.63 1.21
N ILE A 121 2.14 -4.52 0.85
CA ILE A 121 2.00 -5.96 1.04
C ILE A 121 2.89 -6.44 2.18
N PHE A 122 4.18 -6.09 2.11
CA PHE A 122 5.17 -6.48 3.11
C PHE A 122 6.38 -5.58 2.98
N GLY A 123 6.78 -4.92 4.08
CA GLY A 123 7.93 -4.02 4.07
C GLY A 123 7.80 -2.93 3.03
N HIS A 124 8.71 -2.89 2.06
CA HIS A 124 8.72 -1.91 0.98
C HIS A 124 8.14 -2.46 -0.33
N ARG A 125 7.37 -3.53 -0.25
CA ARG A 125 6.73 -4.13 -1.43
C ARG A 125 5.28 -3.69 -1.49
N TYR A 126 4.88 -3.15 -2.63
CA TYR A 126 3.57 -2.57 -2.84
C TYR A 126 2.94 -3.16 -4.10
N LEU A 127 1.61 -3.14 -4.13
CA LEU A 127 0.83 -3.59 -5.27
C LEU A 127 -0.10 -2.45 -5.69
N PRO A 128 -0.16 -2.12 -7.00
CA PRO A 128 -1.13 -1.10 -7.42
C PRO A 128 -2.56 -1.60 -7.21
N ALA A 129 -3.44 -0.70 -6.79
CA ALA A 129 -4.86 -1.01 -6.59
C ALA A 129 -5.55 -1.38 -7.90
N GLU A 130 -5.04 -0.87 -9.02
CA GLU A 130 -5.54 -1.16 -10.36
C GLU A 130 -4.39 -1.64 -11.24
N PRO A 131 -4.66 -2.55 -12.18
CA PRO A 131 -3.62 -3.05 -13.09
C PRO A 131 -2.96 -1.96 -13.91
#